data_8a0cbe0182be6fdb12923b56ad301f3b
#
_entry.id   8a0cbe0182be6fdb12923b56ad301f3b
#
_cell.length_a   1.000
_cell.length_b   1.000
_cell.length_c   1.000
_cell.angle_alpha   90.00
_cell.angle_beta   90.00
_cell.angle_gamma   90.00
#
_symmetry.space_group_name_H-M   'P 1'
#
loop_
_entity.id
_entity.type
_entity.pdbx_description
1 polymer ?
#
loop_
_entity_poly.entity_id
_entity_poly.type
_entity_poly.pdbx_seq_one_letter_code
_entity_poly.pdbx_strand_id
1 'polypeptide(L)'
;QGGAHTAGSQNMFLKEIEQKANIKLEIISTPSSDSLEKRNLMLAGDDYPDLLLTDWTAILTKSDIMQFAVKEGIFLPITEYVDKYGNNMKRIFDENPAYREGSTAPDGEIYGFARFSECYHCSAYPKIYLRQDWMDKLNLEMPTNTEELREVLRAFVNEDPNGNGEKDEIGLIGATTWNTPVEFALMGMSFQTVKPDFWLSLGADGESVEFSPSTDAYREGLRYIKSLYDEGLIDPTSFTQKEDIMAQTVRTEPHVVGMYVCDHAAMGYDNSDPVEAENYQILIPVAGPDGFRRQGQNANEGTITGF
;
A
#
# COMPACT_ATOMS: atom_id res chain seq x y z
N GLN A 1 3.88 -11.70 5.39
CA GLN A 1 4.54 -12.88 4.77
C GLN A 1 3.94 -13.00 3.39
N GLY A 2 4.69 -12.60 2.38
CA GLY A 2 4.43 -13.14 1.06
C GLY A 2 4.41 -14.65 1.25
N GLY A 3 3.24 -15.27 1.06
CA GLY A 3 3.12 -16.71 1.15
C GLY A 3 4.28 -17.30 0.34
N ALA A 4 4.98 -18.27 0.90
CA ALA A 4 6.04 -18.95 0.21
C ALA A 4 5.49 -19.33 -1.17
N HIS A 5 5.82 -18.53 -2.19
CA HIS A 5 5.54 -18.89 -3.55
C HIS A 5 6.33 -20.17 -3.78
N THR A 6 5.67 -21.30 -3.52
CA THR A 6 6.20 -22.59 -3.90
C THR A 6 6.63 -22.46 -5.33
N ALA A 7 7.91 -22.77 -5.57
CA ALA A 7 8.53 -22.70 -6.88
C ALA A 7 7.53 -23.20 -7.92
N GLY A 8 7.34 -22.47 -9.00
CA GLY A 8 6.18 -22.50 -9.90
C GLY A 8 5.64 -23.87 -10.33
N SER A 9 6.42 -24.94 -10.21
CA SER A 9 6.01 -26.30 -10.57
C SER A 9 4.87 -26.91 -9.73
N GLN A 10 4.50 -26.31 -8.59
CA GLN A 10 3.42 -26.81 -7.73
C GLN A 10 2.17 -25.94 -7.69
N ASN A 11 2.19 -24.77 -8.34
CA ASN A 11 1.03 -23.88 -8.39
C ASN A 11 -0.04 -24.46 -9.30
N MET A 12 -1.23 -24.76 -8.76
CA MET A 12 -2.35 -25.33 -9.52
C MET A 12 -2.81 -24.44 -10.68
N PHE A 13 -2.77 -23.14 -10.49
CA PHE A 13 -3.16 -22.17 -11.53
C PHE A 13 -2.20 -22.22 -12.74
N LEU A 14 -0.90 -22.30 -12.50
CA LEU A 14 0.08 -22.44 -13.59
C LEU A 14 -0.05 -23.76 -14.34
N LYS A 15 -0.32 -24.86 -13.64
CA LYS A 15 -0.60 -26.17 -14.28
C LYS A 15 -1.86 -26.13 -15.14
N GLU A 16 -2.89 -25.42 -14.70
CA GLU A 16 -4.10 -25.24 -15.48
C GLU A 16 -3.84 -24.42 -16.75
N ILE A 17 -3.02 -23.37 -16.66
CA ILE A 17 -2.59 -22.58 -17.83
C ILE A 17 -1.82 -23.47 -18.82
N GLU A 18 -0.82 -24.22 -18.34
CA GLU A 18 -0.03 -25.13 -19.18
C GLU A 18 -0.95 -26.11 -19.95
N GLN A 19 -1.92 -26.71 -19.23
CA GLN A 19 -2.86 -27.66 -19.84
C GLN A 19 -3.78 -27.00 -20.85
N LYS A 20 -4.37 -25.85 -20.52
CA LYS A 20 -5.33 -25.14 -21.40
C LYS A 20 -4.67 -24.54 -22.63
N ALA A 21 -3.47 -24.03 -22.49
CA ALA A 21 -2.72 -23.39 -23.58
C ALA A 21 -1.83 -24.40 -24.34
N ASN A 22 -1.71 -25.65 -23.85
CA ASN A 22 -0.80 -26.66 -24.39
C ASN A 22 0.64 -26.16 -24.51
N ILE A 23 1.13 -25.52 -23.44
CA ILE A 23 2.50 -24.98 -23.31
C ILE A 23 3.17 -25.57 -22.08
N LYS A 24 4.48 -25.44 -21.99
CA LYS A 24 5.25 -25.70 -20.78
C LYS A 24 5.88 -24.39 -20.35
N LEU A 25 5.70 -24.04 -19.07
CA LEU A 25 6.26 -22.82 -18.47
C LEU A 25 7.57 -23.13 -17.76
N GLU A 26 8.60 -22.41 -18.10
CA GLU A 26 9.84 -22.31 -17.32
C GLU A 26 9.82 -20.98 -16.58
N ILE A 27 9.78 -21.04 -15.24
CA ILE A 27 9.59 -19.83 -14.42
C ILE A 27 10.90 -19.44 -13.77
N ILE A 28 11.37 -18.24 -14.12
CA ILE A 28 12.51 -17.58 -13.52
C ILE A 28 11.99 -16.60 -12.47
N SER A 29 12.05 -17.00 -11.19
CA SER A 29 11.56 -16.18 -10.08
C SER A 29 12.67 -15.28 -9.54
N THR A 30 12.29 -14.04 -9.23
CA THR A 30 13.18 -13.06 -8.58
C THR A 30 12.52 -12.58 -7.28
N PRO A 31 13.25 -12.49 -6.16
CA PRO A 31 12.73 -11.84 -4.95
C PRO A 31 12.34 -10.39 -5.23
N SER A 32 11.25 -9.91 -4.61
CA SER A 32 10.78 -8.53 -4.81
C SER A 32 11.85 -7.48 -4.47
N SER A 33 12.71 -7.75 -3.48
CA SER A 33 13.84 -6.87 -3.11
C SER A 33 14.81 -6.60 -4.27
N ASP A 34 14.95 -7.55 -5.19
CA ASP A 34 15.95 -7.52 -6.26
C ASP A 34 15.30 -7.32 -7.65
N SER A 35 13.97 -7.30 -7.71
CA SER A 35 13.21 -7.38 -8.97
C SER A 35 13.50 -6.20 -9.90
N LEU A 36 13.61 -4.98 -9.36
CA LEU A 36 13.91 -3.78 -10.15
C LEU A 36 15.31 -3.84 -10.78
N GLU A 37 16.32 -4.22 -9.99
CA GLU A 37 17.70 -4.33 -10.47
C GLU A 37 17.83 -5.42 -11.53
N LYS A 38 17.28 -6.60 -11.25
CA LYS A 38 17.32 -7.72 -12.21
C LYS A 38 16.55 -7.43 -13.48
N ARG A 39 15.39 -6.77 -13.41
CA ARG A 39 14.67 -6.31 -14.59
C ARG A 39 15.56 -5.39 -15.45
N ASN A 40 16.18 -4.41 -14.83
CA ASN A 40 17.03 -3.46 -15.56
C ASN A 40 18.26 -4.12 -16.18
N LEU A 41 18.90 -5.05 -15.46
CA LEU A 41 20.04 -5.81 -15.99
C LEU A 41 19.62 -6.71 -17.16
N MET A 42 18.48 -7.39 -17.04
CA MET A 42 17.91 -8.21 -18.11
C MET A 42 17.61 -7.38 -19.37
N LEU A 43 16.93 -6.22 -19.20
CA LEU A 43 16.63 -5.33 -20.33
C LEU A 43 17.87 -4.74 -21.00
N ALA A 44 18.98 -4.60 -20.27
CA ALA A 44 20.26 -4.13 -20.80
C ALA A 44 21.13 -5.24 -21.40
N GLY A 45 20.83 -6.50 -21.13
CA GLY A 45 21.71 -7.64 -21.39
C GLY A 45 21.33 -8.53 -22.58
N ASP A 46 20.27 -8.20 -23.33
CA ASP A 46 19.73 -9.01 -24.44
C ASP A 46 19.36 -10.47 -24.08
N ASP A 47 19.10 -10.75 -22.80
CA ASP A 47 18.72 -12.07 -22.30
C ASP A 47 17.28 -12.02 -21.74
N TYR A 48 16.29 -11.99 -22.64
CA TYR A 48 14.90 -11.81 -22.30
C TYR A 48 14.14 -13.13 -22.23
N PRO A 49 13.21 -13.31 -21.26
CA PRO A 49 12.22 -14.37 -21.31
C PRO A 49 11.17 -14.06 -22.39
N ASP A 50 10.41 -15.08 -22.82
CA ASP A 50 9.28 -14.90 -23.74
C ASP A 50 8.16 -14.02 -23.15
N LEU A 51 8.03 -14.00 -21.81
CA LEU A 51 7.02 -13.23 -21.08
C LEU A 51 7.60 -12.67 -19.79
N LEU A 52 7.40 -11.37 -19.56
CA LEU A 52 7.77 -10.69 -18.33
C LEU A 52 6.51 -10.40 -17.51
N LEU A 53 6.44 -10.97 -16.31
CA LEU A 53 5.44 -10.62 -15.30
C LEU A 53 6.10 -9.77 -14.22
N THR A 54 5.68 -8.54 -14.10
CA THR A 54 6.22 -7.62 -13.09
C THR A 54 5.33 -7.57 -11.85
N ASP A 55 5.93 -7.34 -10.70
CA ASP A 55 5.25 -6.98 -9.47
C ASP A 55 5.28 -5.45 -9.24
N TRP A 56 4.83 -5.02 -8.07
CA TRP A 56 4.81 -3.61 -7.68
C TRP A 56 6.17 -2.92 -7.68
N THR A 57 7.25 -3.65 -7.46
CA THR A 57 8.58 -3.11 -7.31
C THR A 57 9.32 -2.95 -8.64
N ALA A 58 8.87 -3.67 -9.67
CA ALA A 58 9.49 -3.70 -10.99
C ALA A 58 8.52 -3.33 -12.13
N ILE A 59 7.49 -2.52 -11.84
CA ILE A 59 6.53 -2.03 -12.82
C ILE A 59 7.26 -1.30 -13.96
N LEU A 60 6.84 -1.58 -15.20
CA LEU A 60 7.25 -0.81 -16.37
C LEU A 60 6.40 0.45 -16.49
N THR A 61 7.04 1.59 -16.48
CA THR A 61 6.37 2.88 -16.70
C THR A 61 6.10 3.11 -18.20
N LYS A 62 5.23 4.08 -18.52
CA LYS A 62 5.07 4.50 -19.94
C LYS A 62 6.41 4.95 -20.56
N SER A 63 7.30 5.53 -19.77
CA SER A 63 8.65 5.89 -20.23
C SER A 63 9.50 4.67 -20.56
N ASP A 64 9.43 3.61 -19.72
CA ASP A 64 10.12 2.35 -19.99
C ASP A 64 9.59 1.69 -21.25
N ILE A 65 8.26 1.68 -21.46
CA ILE A 65 7.67 1.16 -22.71
C ILE A 65 8.15 1.97 -23.92
N MET A 66 8.17 3.29 -23.84
CA MET A 66 8.71 4.11 -24.94
C MET A 66 10.17 3.82 -25.23
N GLN A 67 10.96 3.55 -24.20
CA GLN A 67 12.38 3.22 -24.38
C GLN A 67 12.54 1.81 -24.95
N PHE A 68 12.06 0.81 -24.24
CA PHE A 68 12.37 -0.60 -24.51
C PHE A 68 11.48 -1.22 -25.61
N ALA A 69 10.23 -0.80 -25.75
CA ALA A 69 9.36 -1.29 -26.80
C ALA A 69 9.50 -0.48 -28.09
N VAL A 70 9.25 0.84 -28.02
CA VAL A 70 9.14 1.65 -29.26
C VAL A 70 10.52 1.94 -29.86
N LYS A 71 11.54 2.30 -29.04
CA LYS A 71 12.86 2.65 -29.57
C LYS A 71 13.75 1.43 -29.80
N GLU A 72 13.78 0.50 -28.85
CA GLU A 72 14.72 -0.63 -28.87
C GLU A 72 14.09 -1.91 -29.44
N GLY A 73 12.76 -1.99 -29.52
CA GLY A 73 12.04 -3.12 -30.11
C GLY A 73 12.12 -4.42 -29.28
N ILE A 74 12.39 -4.31 -27.98
CA ILE A 74 12.49 -5.47 -27.07
C ILE A 74 11.11 -6.11 -26.86
N PHE A 75 10.08 -5.31 -26.65
CA PHE A 75 8.71 -5.80 -26.51
C PHE A 75 7.97 -5.76 -27.84
N LEU A 76 7.27 -6.84 -28.14
CA LEU A 76 6.45 -6.92 -29.37
C LEU A 76 5.11 -6.20 -29.17
N PRO A 77 4.61 -5.44 -30.19
CA PRO A 77 3.25 -4.94 -30.16
C PRO A 77 2.27 -6.11 -30.20
N ILE A 78 1.31 -6.12 -29.30
CA ILE A 78 0.31 -7.19 -29.18
C ILE A 78 -1.09 -6.76 -29.55
N THR A 79 -1.28 -5.54 -30.04
CA THR A 79 -2.59 -4.97 -30.40
C THR A 79 -3.38 -5.90 -31.34
N GLU A 80 -2.75 -6.34 -32.42
CA GLU A 80 -3.38 -7.24 -33.40
C GLU A 80 -3.77 -8.60 -32.79
N TYR A 81 -2.96 -9.12 -31.88
CA TYR A 81 -3.25 -10.37 -31.17
C TYR A 81 -4.41 -10.21 -30.18
N VAL A 82 -4.47 -9.08 -29.48
CA VAL A 82 -5.61 -8.74 -28.61
C VAL A 82 -6.89 -8.63 -29.43
N ASP A 83 -6.87 -7.93 -30.55
CA ASP A 83 -8.03 -7.75 -31.42
C ASP A 83 -8.50 -9.06 -32.07
N LYS A 84 -7.59 -9.96 -32.39
CA LYS A 84 -7.89 -11.22 -33.03
C LYS A 84 -8.25 -12.36 -32.09
N TYR A 85 -7.56 -12.47 -30.97
CA TYR A 85 -7.65 -13.62 -30.07
C TYR A 85 -8.07 -13.27 -28.65
N GLY A 86 -8.02 -12.00 -28.26
CA GLY A 86 -8.21 -11.53 -26.91
C GLY A 86 -9.65 -11.40 -26.45
N ASN A 87 -10.51 -12.40 -26.68
CA ASN A 87 -11.94 -12.33 -26.38
C ASN A 87 -12.26 -11.74 -25.00
N ASN A 88 -11.59 -12.22 -23.94
CA ASN A 88 -11.80 -11.71 -22.57
C ASN A 88 -11.23 -10.30 -22.41
N MET A 89 -10.04 -10.02 -22.96
CA MET A 89 -9.45 -8.69 -22.89
C MET A 89 -10.25 -7.64 -23.63
N LYS A 90 -10.80 -7.98 -24.81
CA LYS A 90 -11.70 -7.08 -25.55
C LYS A 90 -12.90 -6.72 -24.71
N ARG A 91 -13.56 -7.71 -24.10
CA ARG A 91 -14.69 -7.46 -23.21
C ARG A 91 -14.31 -6.54 -22.04
N ILE A 92 -13.17 -6.79 -21.39
CA ILE A 92 -12.68 -5.95 -20.30
C ILE A 92 -12.39 -4.52 -20.79
N PHE A 93 -11.79 -4.36 -21.93
CA PHE A 93 -11.53 -3.04 -22.53
C PHE A 93 -12.82 -2.31 -22.93
N ASP A 94 -13.81 -3.03 -23.43
CA ASP A 94 -15.13 -2.46 -23.78
C ASP A 94 -15.89 -2.01 -22.52
N GLU A 95 -15.83 -2.80 -21.45
CA GLU A 95 -16.42 -2.49 -20.15
C GLU A 95 -15.66 -1.37 -19.41
N ASN A 96 -14.36 -1.23 -19.68
CA ASN A 96 -13.45 -0.29 -19.01
C ASN A 96 -12.56 0.44 -20.03
N PRO A 97 -13.07 1.45 -20.75
CA PRO A 97 -12.29 2.17 -21.77
C PRO A 97 -10.99 2.81 -21.24
N ALA A 98 -11.00 3.32 -19.99
CA ALA A 98 -9.82 3.87 -19.33
C ALA A 98 -8.70 2.82 -19.16
N TYR A 99 -9.05 1.54 -19.00
CA TYR A 99 -8.08 0.47 -18.94
C TYR A 99 -7.39 0.22 -20.29
N ARG A 100 -8.17 0.27 -21.39
CA ARG A 100 -7.59 0.21 -22.74
C ARG A 100 -6.66 1.40 -23.00
N GLU A 101 -7.11 2.61 -22.69
CA GLU A 101 -6.30 3.83 -22.84
C GLU A 101 -4.99 3.76 -22.04
N GLY A 102 -5.05 3.29 -20.81
CA GLY A 102 -3.85 3.13 -19.98
C GLY A 102 -2.92 2.04 -20.45
N SER A 103 -3.43 0.95 -21.05
CA SER A 103 -2.63 -0.12 -21.64
C SER A 103 -2.07 0.25 -23.03
N THR A 104 -2.50 1.38 -23.60
CA THR A 104 -2.04 1.84 -24.92
C THR A 104 -0.85 2.80 -24.75
N ALA A 105 0.23 2.51 -25.45
CA ALA A 105 1.40 3.36 -25.51
C ALA A 105 1.15 4.61 -26.37
N PRO A 106 1.99 5.67 -26.28
CA PRO A 106 1.81 6.90 -27.03
C PRO A 106 1.84 6.74 -28.57
N ASP A 107 2.40 5.66 -29.08
CA ASP A 107 2.39 5.31 -30.50
C ASP A 107 1.08 4.62 -30.97
N GLY A 108 0.16 4.35 -30.05
CA GLY A 108 -1.12 3.71 -30.31
C GLY A 108 -1.12 2.20 -30.16
N GLU A 109 0.01 1.58 -29.89
CA GLU A 109 0.16 0.13 -29.73
C GLU A 109 0.03 -0.33 -28.29
N ILE A 110 -0.33 -1.59 -28.08
CA ILE A 110 -0.36 -2.29 -26.79
C ILE A 110 0.85 -3.23 -26.76
N TYR A 111 1.71 -3.09 -25.75
CA TYR A 111 2.90 -3.92 -25.55
C TYR A 111 2.78 -4.85 -24.35
N GLY A 112 1.75 -4.68 -23.54
CA GLY A 112 1.47 -5.48 -22.36
C GLY A 112 0.13 -5.09 -21.75
N PHE A 113 -0.28 -5.82 -20.75
CA PHE A 113 -1.50 -5.50 -20.01
C PHE A 113 -1.14 -4.75 -18.75
N ALA A 114 -1.61 -3.52 -18.67
CA ALA A 114 -1.51 -2.76 -17.44
C ALA A 114 -2.28 -3.45 -16.32
N ARG A 115 -1.86 -3.21 -15.09
CA ARG A 115 -2.58 -3.71 -13.93
C ARG A 115 -3.91 -2.97 -13.78
N PHE A 116 -4.99 -3.73 -13.73
CA PHE A 116 -6.32 -3.25 -13.37
C PHE A 116 -6.64 -3.70 -11.95
N SER A 117 -7.04 -2.79 -11.08
CA SER A 117 -7.34 -3.10 -9.68
C SER A 117 -8.72 -2.57 -9.29
N GLU A 118 -9.59 -3.47 -8.86
CA GLU A 118 -10.89 -3.17 -8.24
C GLU A 118 -10.82 -3.40 -6.72
N CYS A 119 -9.72 -2.99 -6.12
CA CYS A 119 -9.46 -3.22 -4.70
C CYS A 119 -10.19 -2.19 -3.83
N TYR A 120 -11.36 -2.52 -3.30
CA TYR A 120 -12.14 -1.63 -2.45
C TYR A 120 -11.36 -1.13 -1.22
N HIS A 121 -10.68 -2.02 -0.49
CA HIS A 121 -9.92 -1.61 0.70
C HIS A 121 -8.69 -0.76 0.35
N CYS A 122 -8.17 -0.88 -0.88
CA CYS A 122 -7.04 -0.08 -1.36
C CYS A 122 -7.45 1.37 -1.67
N SER A 123 -8.74 1.66 -1.82
CA SER A 123 -9.22 3.02 -2.06
C SER A 123 -9.07 3.94 -0.84
N ALA A 124 -8.87 3.36 0.35
CA ALA A 124 -8.77 4.08 1.61
C ALA A 124 -7.49 3.67 2.36
N TYR A 125 -6.39 4.40 2.17
CA TYR A 125 -5.12 4.15 2.86
C TYR A 125 -4.28 5.43 3.07
N PRO A 126 -3.25 5.42 3.93
CA PRO A 126 -3.01 4.39 4.94
C PRO A 126 -4.12 4.36 6.00
N LYS A 127 -4.26 3.23 6.68
CA LYS A 127 -5.18 3.06 7.79
C LYS A 127 -4.39 2.95 9.09
N ILE A 128 -5.02 3.31 10.19
CA ILE A 128 -4.52 2.98 11.53
C ILE A 128 -5.44 1.91 12.09
N TYR A 129 -4.86 0.79 12.50
CA TYR A 129 -5.53 -0.26 13.24
C TYR A 129 -5.24 -0.09 14.71
N LEU A 130 -6.26 -0.23 15.55
CA LEU A 130 -6.15 -0.12 17.00
C LEU A 130 -6.66 -1.38 17.71
N ARG A 131 -6.12 -1.63 18.89
CA ARG A 131 -6.55 -2.70 19.79
C ARG A 131 -7.86 -2.35 20.45
N GLN A 132 -8.97 -2.97 20.00
CA GLN A 132 -10.30 -2.77 20.59
C GLN A 132 -10.37 -3.35 22.00
N ASP A 133 -9.74 -4.49 22.24
CA ASP A 133 -9.68 -5.10 23.57
C ASP A 133 -8.99 -4.19 24.62
N TRP A 134 -7.95 -3.40 24.20
CA TRP A 134 -7.34 -2.39 25.06
C TRP A 134 -8.29 -1.20 25.30
N MET A 135 -9.01 -0.75 24.27
CA MET A 135 -10.06 0.27 24.41
C MET A 135 -11.10 -0.14 25.43
N ASP A 136 -11.60 -1.37 25.30
CA ASP A 136 -12.63 -1.93 26.19
C ASP A 136 -12.10 -2.08 27.63
N LYS A 137 -10.89 -2.61 27.81
CA LYS A 137 -10.26 -2.79 29.13
C LYS A 137 -10.06 -1.47 29.87
N LEU A 138 -9.65 -0.43 29.15
CA LEU A 138 -9.44 0.90 29.70
C LEU A 138 -10.69 1.78 29.67
N ASN A 139 -11.82 1.25 29.21
CA ASN A 139 -13.10 1.97 29.07
C ASN A 139 -12.95 3.28 28.28
N LEU A 140 -12.23 3.21 27.15
CA LEU A 140 -12.00 4.33 26.24
C LEU A 140 -13.02 4.31 25.10
N GLU A 141 -13.41 5.50 24.65
CA GLU A 141 -14.25 5.66 23.47
C GLU A 141 -13.39 5.92 22.21
N MET A 142 -13.94 5.59 21.04
CA MET A 142 -13.28 5.84 19.76
C MET A 142 -13.02 7.35 19.60
N PRO A 143 -11.75 7.79 19.44
CA PRO A 143 -11.45 9.21 19.34
C PRO A 143 -12.03 9.83 18.06
N THR A 144 -12.50 11.06 18.17
CA THR A 144 -13.12 11.82 17.07
C THR A 144 -12.26 12.99 16.58
N ASN A 145 -11.29 13.39 17.38
CA ASN A 145 -10.36 14.48 17.07
C ASN A 145 -8.94 14.15 17.54
N THR A 146 -7.97 14.97 17.16
CA THR A 146 -6.54 14.76 17.43
C THR A 146 -6.19 14.79 18.93
N GLU A 147 -6.91 15.54 19.77
CA GLU A 147 -6.64 15.56 21.20
C GLU A 147 -7.17 14.29 21.88
N GLU A 148 -8.37 13.83 21.53
CA GLU A 148 -8.90 12.55 22.00
C GLU A 148 -7.99 11.38 21.57
N LEU A 149 -7.44 11.41 20.35
CA LEU A 149 -6.46 10.42 19.90
C LEU A 149 -5.20 10.45 20.78
N ARG A 150 -4.72 11.64 21.14
CA ARG A 150 -3.59 11.79 22.08
C ARG A 150 -3.88 11.15 23.44
N GLU A 151 -5.08 11.37 23.99
CA GLU A 151 -5.47 10.79 25.27
C GLU A 151 -5.54 9.25 25.20
N VAL A 152 -6.08 8.69 24.10
CA VAL A 152 -6.08 7.23 23.90
C VAL A 152 -4.64 6.69 23.84
N LEU A 153 -3.75 7.34 23.10
CA LEU A 153 -2.34 6.93 23.01
C LEU A 153 -1.64 7.02 24.38
N ARG A 154 -1.93 8.08 25.18
CA ARG A 154 -1.41 8.21 26.55
C ARG A 154 -1.89 7.09 27.46
N ALA A 155 -3.18 6.73 27.38
CA ALA A 155 -3.73 5.62 28.14
C ALA A 155 -3.06 4.31 27.76
N PHE A 156 -2.88 4.03 26.47
CA PHE A 156 -2.21 2.83 25.99
C PHE A 156 -0.78 2.71 26.54
N VAL A 157 0.00 3.81 26.54
CA VAL A 157 1.40 3.79 26.97
C VAL A 157 1.56 3.74 28.51
N ASN A 158 0.56 4.21 29.27
CA ASN A 158 0.75 4.39 30.72
C ASN A 158 -0.07 3.46 31.62
N GLU A 159 -1.12 2.77 31.09
CA GLU A 159 -2.11 2.06 31.93
C GLU A 159 -1.96 0.53 31.91
N ASP A 160 -0.89 -0.04 31.34
CA ASP A 160 -0.66 -1.48 31.23
C ASP A 160 -1.89 -2.26 30.69
N PRO A 161 -2.37 -1.95 29.46
CA PRO A 161 -3.54 -2.63 28.90
C PRO A 161 -3.29 -4.10 28.56
N ASN A 162 -2.05 -4.52 28.31
CA ASN A 162 -1.71 -5.91 28.09
C ASN A 162 -1.68 -6.72 29.40
N GLY A 163 -1.50 -6.05 30.55
CA GLY A 163 -1.57 -6.64 31.90
C GLY A 163 -0.35 -7.48 32.27
N ASN A 164 0.80 -7.23 31.63
CA ASN A 164 2.04 -7.97 31.91
C ASN A 164 2.84 -7.39 33.11
N GLY A 165 2.50 -6.17 33.55
CA GLY A 165 3.14 -5.47 34.65
C GLY A 165 4.44 -4.78 34.29
N GLU A 166 4.80 -4.74 33.01
CA GLU A 166 5.96 -4.04 32.48
C GLU A 166 5.53 -2.71 31.85
N LYS A 167 6.45 -1.81 31.59
CA LYS A 167 6.21 -0.57 30.85
C LYS A 167 6.81 -0.70 29.45
N ASP A 168 6.20 -1.52 28.63
CA ASP A 168 6.68 -1.86 27.28
C ASP A 168 5.69 -1.54 26.19
N GLU A 169 4.55 -0.89 26.53
CA GLU A 169 3.52 -0.56 25.57
C GLU A 169 3.95 0.53 24.60
N ILE A 170 3.61 0.29 23.34
CA ILE A 170 3.79 1.21 22.22
C ILE A 170 2.43 1.76 21.85
N GLY A 171 2.26 3.09 21.91
CA GLY A 171 1.01 3.73 21.55
C GLY A 171 0.69 3.58 20.06
N LEU A 172 1.59 4.07 19.21
CA LEU A 172 1.48 4.01 17.76
C LEU A 172 2.82 3.64 17.12
N ILE A 173 2.79 2.69 16.19
CA ILE A 173 3.95 2.26 15.41
C ILE A 173 3.67 2.31 13.92
N GLY A 174 4.70 2.62 13.15
CA GLY A 174 4.69 2.56 11.68
C GLY A 174 6.03 2.07 11.14
N ALA A 175 6.23 2.24 9.85
CA ALA A 175 7.47 1.93 9.17
C ALA A 175 7.73 2.91 8.02
N THR A 176 8.89 2.81 7.36
CA THR A 176 9.28 3.74 6.28
C THR A 176 8.85 3.27 4.89
N THR A 177 8.15 2.15 4.80
CA THR A 177 7.77 1.54 3.54
C THR A 177 6.31 1.79 3.21
N TRP A 178 6.07 2.15 2.00
CA TRP A 178 4.81 2.30 1.27
C TRP A 178 3.61 2.83 2.11
N ASN A 179 2.73 1.98 2.64
CA ASN A 179 1.49 2.36 3.34
C ASN A 179 1.61 2.31 4.86
N THR A 180 2.81 2.36 5.38
CA THR A 180 3.07 2.24 6.82
C THR A 180 3.62 3.50 7.50
N PRO A 181 3.97 4.60 6.79
CA PRO A 181 4.46 5.79 7.47
C PRO A 181 3.38 6.48 8.31
N VAL A 182 3.71 6.71 9.58
CA VAL A 182 2.83 7.38 10.56
C VAL A 182 2.45 8.79 10.10
N GLU A 183 3.42 9.50 9.52
CA GLU A 183 3.22 10.86 9.05
C GLU A 183 2.17 10.95 7.96
N PHE A 184 2.11 10.00 7.03
CA PHE A 184 1.08 10.02 5.98
C PHE A 184 -0.30 9.69 6.52
N ALA A 185 -0.39 8.75 7.49
CA ALA A 185 -1.66 8.39 8.09
C ALA A 185 -2.25 9.57 8.87
N LEU A 186 -1.50 10.15 9.79
CA LEU A 186 -1.95 11.25 10.64
C LEU A 186 -2.16 12.55 9.85
N MET A 187 -1.23 12.88 8.93
CA MET A 187 -1.35 14.04 8.05
C MET A 187 -2.60 13.94 7.19
N GLY A 188 -2.76 12.82 6.52
CA GLY A 188 -3.83 12.59 5.56
C GLY A 188 -5.23 12.60 6.18
N MET A 189 -5.35 12.14 7.43
CA MET A 189 -6.66 12.09 8.08
C MET A 189 -7.07 13.40 8.75
N SER A 190 -6.12 14.20 9.27
CA SER A 190 -6.43 15.27 10.22
C SER A 190 -6.00 16.67 9.81
N PHE A 191 -5.12 16.81 8.82
CA PHE A 191 -4.55 18.11 8.46
C PHE A 191 -4.69 18.46 6.99
N GLN A 192 -4.28 17.56 6.10
CA GLN A 192 -4.28 17.81 4.66
C GLN A 192 -4.20 16.49 3.90
N THR A 193 -4.97 16.36 2.82
CA THR A 193 -4.81 15.24 1.91
C THR A 193 -3.42 15.30 1.27
N VAL A 194 -2.64 14.24 1.42
CA VAL A 194 -1.31 14.10 0.82
C VAL A 194 -1.30 12.86 -0.04
N LYS A 195 -0.84 13.00 -1.28
CA LYS A 195 -0.53 11.86 -2.14
C LYS A 195 0.97 11.55 -2.02
N PRO A 196 1.36 10.46 -1.35
CA PRO A 196 2.77 10.20 -1.00
C PRO A 196 3.71 10.21 -2.20
N ASP A 197 3.28 9.67 -3.34
CA ASP A 197 4.11 9.54 -4.54
C ASP A 197 4.54 10.88 -5.14
N PHE A 198 3.75 11.94 -4.96
CA PHE A 198 3.96 13.23 -5.64
C PHE A 198 4.02 14.41 -4.68
N TRP A 199 3.71 14.23 -3.41
CA TRP A 199 3.61 15.32 -2.43
C TRP A 199 2.64 16.43 -2.84
N LEU A 200 1.63 16.07 -3.61
CA LEU A 200 0.63 17.00 -4.12
C LEU A 200 -0.69 16.80 -3.39
N SER A 201 -1.39 17.90 -3.19
CA SER A 201 -2.76 17.93 -2.69
C SER A 201 -3.63 18.78 -3.58
N LEU A 202 -4.93 18.57 -3.46
CA LEU A 202 -5.90 19.49 -4.03
C LEU A 202 -6.06 20.67 -3.06
N GLY A 203 -5.99 21.88 -3.56
CA GLY A 203 -6.21 23.09 -2.77
C GLY A 203 -7.62 23.14 -2.17
N ALA A 204 -7.82 24.06 -1.22
CA ALA A 204 -9.11 24.23 -0.56
C ALA A 204 -10.24 24.63 -1.53
N ASP A 205 -9.91 25.23 -2.66
CA ASP A 205 -10.83 25.57 -3.76
C ASP A 205 -11.33 24.34 -4.56
N GLY A 206 -10.68 23.17 -4.38
CA GLY A 206 -10.98 21.96 -5.11
C GLY A 206 -10.53 21.93 -6.57
N GLU A 207 -9.81 22.94 -7.04
CA GLU A 207 -9.38 23.13 -8.43
C GLU A 207 -7.85 23.28 -8.57
N SER A 208 -7.20 23.95 -7.63
CA SER A 208 -5.75 24.16 -7.64
C SER A 208 -5.00 22.91 -7.14
N VAL A 209 -3.77 22.74 -7.64
CA VAL A 209 -2.84 21.70 -7.14
C VAL A 209 -1.75 22.40 -6.33
N GLU A 210 -1.57 21.94 -5.11
CA GLU A 210 -0.60 22.49 -4.17
C GLU A 210 0.50 21.48 -3.87
N PHE A 211 1.73 21.96 -3.67
CA PHE A 211 2.81 21.14 -3.14
C PHE A 211 2.64 21.07 -1.61
N SER A 212 2.12 19.96 -1.11
CA SER A 212 1.71 19.77 0.28
C SER A 212 2.74 20.23 1.32
N PRO A 213 4.06 19.93 1.18
CA PRO A 213 5.06 20.37 2.15
C PRO A 213 5.24 21.88 2.28
N SER A 214 4.71 22.67 1.34
CA SER A 214 4.80 24.14 1.39
C SER A 214 3.65 24.81 2.14
N THR A 215 2.64 24.05 2.56
CA THR A 215 1.43 24.58 3.19
C THR A 215 1.55 24.71 4.70
N ASP A 216 0.76 25.62 5.29
CA ASP A 216 0.69 25.76 6.74
C ASP A 216 0.03 24.55 7.40
N ALA A 217 -0.98 23.94 6.75
CA ALA A 217 -1.62 22.72 7.24
C ALA A 217 -0.62 21.56 7.39
N TYR A 218 0.29 21.40 6.43
CA TYR A 218 1.35 20.40 6.52
C TYR A 218 2.29 20.68 7.68
N ARG A 219 2.67 21.94 7.88
CA ARG A 219 3.52 22.36 9.02
C ARG A 219 2.86 22.07 10.37
N GLU A 220 1.58 22.36 10.51
CA GLU A 220 0.82 22.07 11.75
C GLU A 220 0.70 20.57 11.98
N GLY A 221 0.46 19.79 10.94
CA GLY A 221 0.47 18.33 11.04
C GLY A 221 1.81 17.78 11.52
N LEU A 222 2.94 18.29 10.99
CA LEU A 222 4.27 17.91 11.47
C LEU A 222 4.51 18.32 12.93
N ARG A 223 4.02 19.47 13.36
CA ARG A 223 4.10 19.88 14.78
C ARG A 223 3.31 18.95 15.67
N TYR A 224 2.12 18.55 15.26
CA TYR A 224 1.32 17.59 16.00
C TYR A 224 2.02 16.23 16.11
N ILE A 225 2.50 15.68 14.99
CA ILE A 225 3.24 14.40 14.96
C ILE A 225 4.49 14.47 15.85
N LYS A 226 5.24 15.58 15.73
CA LYS A 226 6.42 15.80 16.60
C LYS A 226 6.03 15.85 18.07
N SER A 227 4.91 16.46 18.43
CA SER A 227 4.47 16.52 19.82
C SER A 227 4.12 15.13 20.38
N LEU A 228 3.48 14.26 19.58
CA LEU A 228 3.24 12.86 19.97
C LEU A 228 4.55 12.09 20.15
N TYR A 229 5.50 12.31 19.24
CA TYR A 229 6.84 11.71 19.35
C TYR A 229 7.59 12.15 20.61
N ASP A 230 7.60 13.46 20.90
CA ASP A 230 8.28 14.02 22.09
C ASP A 230 7.66 13.50 23.39
N GLU A 231 6.37 13.16 23.40
CA GLU A 231 5.68 12.53 24.53
C GLU A 231 5.92 11.01 24.61
N GLY A 232 6.61 10.39 23.64
CA GLY A 232 6.83 8.96 23.59
C GLY A 232 5.61 8.13 23.16
N LEU A 233 4.62 8.77 22.51
CA LEU A 233 3.39 8.12 22.06
C LEU A 233 3.53 7.45 20.69
N ILE A 234 4.57 7.81 19.93
CA ILE A 234 4.96 7.18 18.68
C ILE A 234 6.31 6.48 18.88
N ASP A 235 6.38 5.22 18.49
CA ASP A 235 7.63 4.46 18.56
C ASP A 235 8.69 5.10 17.64
N PRO A 236 9.89 5.43 18.16
CA PRO A 236 10.96 6.08 17.38
C PRO A 236 11.39 5.27 16.14
N THR A 237 11.30 3.94 16.19
CA THR A 237 11.68 3.08 15.08
C THR A 237 10.76 3.24 13.87
N SER A 238 9.56 3.80 14.06
CA SER A 238 8.59 4.08 12.98
C SER A 238 9.19 4.87 11.81
N PHE A 239 10.21 5.69 12.09
CA PHE A 239 10.86 6.55 11.10
C PHE A 239 12.12 5.94 10.46
N THR A 240 12.49 4.70 10.84
CA THR A 240 13.72 4.05 10.38
C THR A 240 13.57 2.59 10.01
N GLN A 241 12.59 1.88 10.59
CA GLN A 241 12.37 0.46 10.35
C GLN A 241 11.61 0.18 9.05
N LYS A 242 11.72 -1.05 8.57
CA LYS A 242 10.91 -1.59 7.50
C LYS A 242 9.67 -2.30 8.04
N GLU A 243 8.70 -2.55 7.16
CA GLU A 243 7.40 -3.14 7.51
C GLU A 243 7.48 -4.55 8.11
N ASP A 244 8.45 -5.36 7.68
CA ASP A 244 8.66 -6.71 8.20
C ASP A 244 9.06 -6.71 9.68
N ILE A 245 9.90 -5.74 10.10
CA ILE A 245 10.28 -5.55 11.50
C ILE A 245 9.08 -5.04 12.31
N MET A 246 8.36 -4.05 11.81
CA MET A 246 7.12 -3.56 12.42
C MET A 246 6.12 -4.71 12.63
N ALA A 247 5.88 -5.51 11.60
CA ALA A 247 4.96 -6.65 11.67
C ALA A 247 5.37 -7.68 12.73
N GLN A 248 6.66 -7.94 12.90
CA GLN A 248 7.16 -8.80 13.98
C GLN A 248 6.84 -8.21 15.35
N THR A 249 7.06 -6.90 15.55
CA THR A 249 6.77 -6.22 16.81
C THR A 249 5.28 -6.26 17.14
N VAL A 250 4.41 -5.97 16.15
CA VAL A 250 2.95 -5.98 16.34
C VAL A 250 2.41 -7.36 16.71
N ARG A 251 3.03 -8.44 16.19
CA ARG A 251 2.64 -9.84 16.45
C ARG A 251 3.32 -10.47 17.66
N THR A 252 4.18 -9.74 18.36
CA THR A 252 4.85 -10.28 19.56
C THR A 252 3.84 -10.49 20.68
N GLU A 253 3.93 -11.64 21.34
CA GLU A 253 3.10 -11.98 22.50
C GLU A 253 3.92 -11.86 23.83
N PRO A 254 3.37 -11.27 24.89
CA PRO A 254 2.08 -10.56 24.91
C PRO A 254 2.13 -9.34 24.01
N HIS A 255 0.97 -8.97 23.42
CA HIS A 255 0.92 -7.80 22.55
C HIS A 255 1.33 -6.53 23.28
N VAL A 256 2.27 -5.78 22.68
CA VAL A 256 2.78 -4.52 23.22
C VAL A 256 2.39 -3.31 22.38
N VAL A 257 1.74 -3.50 21.24
CA VAL A 257 1.40 -2.42 20.32
C VAL A 257 -0.10 -2.13 20.34
N GLY A 258 -0.46 -0.91 20.71
CA GLY A 258 -1.85 -0.44 20.75
C GLY A 258 -2.40 -0.05 19.38
N MET A 259 -1.59 0.64 18.57
CA MET A 259 -1.98 1.06 17.22
C MET A 259 -0.83 0.86 16.23
N TYR A 260 -1.17 0.47 14.98
CA TYR A 260 -0.19 0.39 13.89
C TYR A 260 -0.76 0.92 12.57
N VAL A 261 0.12 1.43 11.72
CA VAL A 261 -0.22 1.96 10.40
C VAL A 261 -0.03 0.89 9.33
N CYS A 262 -1.07 0.60 8.55
CA CYS A 262 -0.99 -0.30 7.42
C CYS A 262 -2.15 -0.10 6.44
N ASP A 263 -2.09 -0.70 5.26
CA ASP A 263 -3.20 -0.75 4.30
C ASP A 263 -4.18 -1.90 4.59
N HIS A 264 -3.71 -3.01 5.17
CA HIS A 264 -4.53 -4.17 5.50
C HIS A 264 -4.23 -4.73 6.89
N ALA A 265 -5.22 -5.33 7.51
CA ALA A 265 -5.15 -5.82 8.87
C ALA A 265 -4.17 -7.00 9.07
N ALA A 266 -3.99 -7.83 8.03
CA ALA A 266 -3.14 -9.03 8.08
C ALA A 266 -1.66 -8.79 8.41
N MET A 267 -1.24 -7.52 8.46
CA MET A 267 0.10 -7.22 8.93
C MET A 267 0.23 -7.36 10.45
N GLY A 268 -0.83 -7.04 11.19
CA GLY A 268 -0.82 -7.06 12.65
C GLY A 268 -1.22 -8.40 13.27
N TYR A 269 -1.96 -9.26 12.55
CA TYR A 269 -2.45 -10.53 13.08
C TYR A 269 -2.59 -11.59 11.98
N ASP A 270 -2.81 -12.84 12.39
CA ASP A 270 -3.12 -13.94 11.47
C ASP A 270 -4.60 -13.87 11.06
N ASN A 271 -4.88 -13.54 9.80
CA ASN A 271 -6.23 -13.48 9.26
C ASN A 271 -7.01 -14.81 9.33
N SER A 272 -6.32 -15.92 9.58
CA SER A 272 -6.98 -17.21 9.79
C SER A 272 -7.52 -17.38 11.21
N ASP A 273 -7.13 -16.51 12.15
CA ASP A 273 -7.67 -16.46 13.51
C ASP A 273 -8.77 -15.41 13.63
N PRO A 274 -10.06 -15.81 13.62
CA PRO A 274 -11.17 -14.87 13.73
C PRO A 274 -11.22 -14.20 15.11
N VAL A 275 -10.72 -14.83 16.17
CA VAL A 275 -10.72 -14.26 17.52
C VAL A 275 -9.71 -13.13 17.62
N GLU A 276 -8.52 -13.33 17.07
CA GLU A 276 -7.51 -12.27 17.00
C GLU A 276 -7.99 -11.09 16.14
N ALA A 277 -8.69 -11.38 15.04
CA ALA A 277 -9.24 -10.35 14.15
C ALA A 277 -10.25 -9.44 14.87
N GLU A 278 -11.06 -9.98 15.80
CA GLU A 278 -12.04 -9.21 16.57
C GLU A 278 -11.40 -8.20 17.53
N ASN A 279 -10.14 -8.41 17.90
CA ASN A 279 -9.40 -7.52 18.79
C ASN A 279 -8.90 -6.24 18.08
N TYR A 280 -9.04 -6.13 16.76
CA TYR A 280 -8.59 -4.97 16.02
C TYR A 280 -9.74 -4.24 15.33
N GLN A 281 -9.69 -2.92 15.40
CA GLN A 281 -10.58 -2.05 14.63
C GLN A 281 -9.79 -1.02 13.82
N ILE A 282 -10.42 -0.49 12.78
CA ILE A 282 -9.85 0.63 12.03
C ILE A 282 -10.21 1.92 12.78
N LEU A 283 -9.20 2.73 13.07
CA LEU A 283 -9.42 4.08 13.58
C LEU A 283 -10.18 4.88 12.52
N ILE A 284 -11.35 5.34 12.89
CA ILE A 284 -12.12 6.28 12.06
C ILE A 284 -11.32 7.58 11.99
N PRO A 285 -11.17 8.21 10.80
CA PRO A 285 -10.43 9.46 10.70
C PRO A 285 -10.83 10.46 11.77
N VAL A 286 -9.86 11.03 12.46
CA VAL A 286 -10.07 12.01 13.52
C VAL A 286 -9.94 13.43 12.95
N ALA A 287 -10.75 14.37 13.46
CA ALA A 287 -10.71 15.75 13.04
C ALA A 287 -9.44 16.46 13.57
N GLY A 288 -8.75 17.18 12.71
CA GLY A 288 -7.70 18.11 13.11
C GLY A 288 -8.25 19.39 13.77
N PRO A 289 -7.35 20.31 14.19
CA PRO A 289 -7.73 21.56 14.86
C PRO A 289 -8.70 22.42 14.06
N ASP A 290 -8.57 22.42 12.72
CA ASP A 290 -9.41 23.20 11.80
C ASP A 290 -10.69 22.46 11.41
N GLY A 291 -10.95 21.27 11.99
CA GLY A 291 -12.08 20.43 11.63
C GLY A 291 -11.86 19.59 10.36
N PHE A 292 -10.68 19.65 9.74
CA PHE A 292 -10.34 18.80 8.62
C PHE A 292 -10.38 17.33 9.07
N ARG A 293 -11.13 16.52 8.33
CA ARG A 293 -11.30 15.11 8.60
C ARG A 293 -11.53 14.37 7.30
N ARG A 294 -10.58 13.54 6.90
CA ARG A 294 -10.70 12.71 5.69
C ARG A 294 -10.01 11.37 5.87
N GLN A 295 -10.52 10.36 5.19
CA GLN A 295 -9.73 9.18 4.87
C GLN A 295 -8.93 9.51 3.61
N GLY A 296 -7.64 9.16 3.61
CA GLY A 296 -6.85 9.18 2.38
C GLY A 296 -7.58 8.34 1.32
N GLN A 297 -7.88 8.93 0.19
CA GLN A 297 -8.51 8.22 -0.93
C GLN A 297 -7.46 7.99 -2.00
N ASN A 298 -7.25 6.73 -2.34
CA ASN A 298 -6.53 6.37 -3.55
C ASN A 298 -7.58 6.09 -4.64
N ALA A 299 -7.53 6.81 -5.73
CA ALA A 299 -8.38 6.56 -6.88
C ALA A 299 -7.94 5.28 -7.62
N ASN A 300 -7.88 4.15 -6.90
CA ASN A 300 -7.41 2.88 -7.46
C ASN A 300 -8.50 2.10 -8.19
N GLU A 301 -9.76 2.50 -8.10
CA GLU A 301 -10.81 1.92 -8.94
C GLU A 301 -10.56 2.29 -10.41
N GLY A 302 -10.14 1.32 -11.19
CA GLY A 302 -9.82 1.50 -12.59
C GLY A 302 -8.53 2.28 -12.86
N THR A 303 -7.68 2.50 -11.86
CA THR A 303 -6.40 3.17 -12.07
C THR A 303 -5.37 2.20 -12.63
N ILE A 304 -4.82 2.57 -13.75
CA ILE A 304 -3.78 1.84 -14.44
C ILE A 304 -2.44 2.35 -13.91
N THR A 305 -1.76 1.52 -13.13
CA THR A 305 -0.54 1.91 -12.42
C THR A 305 0.76 1.43 -13.09
N GLY A 306 0.72 1.05 -14.34
CA GLY A 306 1.88 0.60 -15.12
C GLY A 306 1.61 -0.68 -15.90
N PHE A 307 2.55 -1.05 -16.73
CA PHE A 307 2.52 -2.27 -17.55
C PHE A 307 3.21 -3.43 -16.85
#